data_edb516883d8debe0560728d4c23f9004
#
_entry.id   edb516883d8debe0560728d4c23f9004
#
_cell.length_a   1.000
_cell.length_b   1.000
_cell.length_c   1.000
_cell.angle_alpha   90.00
_cell.angle_beta   90.00
_cell.angle_gamma   90.00
#
_symmetry.space_group_name_H-M   'P 1'
#
loop_
_entity.id
_entity.type
_entity.pdbx_description
1 polymer ?
#
loop_
_entity_poly.entity_id
_entity_poly.type
_entity_poly.pdbx_seq_one_letter_code
_entity_poly.pdbx_strand_id
1 'polypeptide(L)'
;LEVSMDAKFLINDGQHRKSSIMEAMHEDPSLGEETIPIVFFADKGLARSQQIFTDLNKNAIKTSNSISELYDSRDEIAVLTRNVVWNIEFLDNYTDKERDNLGKFSSNLFTLNTFYIANKTIVGRKVKENAEQFLMEYWTAVVKHMVQWQELQHKEITKVDLRENYIATQNIVIQALGRIGNYFYTNPKSNMKECMKKLDG
;
A
#
# COMPACT_ATOMS: atom_id res chain seq x y z
N LEU A 1 3.79 13.22 36.50
CA LEU A 1 4.75 12.16 36.84
C LEU A 1 6.05 12.84 37.20
N GLU A 2 6.51 12.69 38.44
CA GLU A 2 7.82 13.19 38.85
C GLU A 2 8.84 12.07 38.69
N VAL A 3 9.92 12.36 37.99
CA VAL A 3 11.04 11.44 37.77
C VAL A 3 12.29 12.10 38.33
N SER A 4 13.05 11.38 39.17
CA SER A 4 14.31 11.90 39.72
C SER A 4 15.29 12.28 38.63
N MET A 5 15.99 13.37 38.77
CA MET A 5 17.07 13.79 37.87
C MET A 5 18.22 12.78 37.79
N ASP A 6 18.38 11.94 38.82
CA ASP A 6 19.39 10.88 38.88
C ASP A 6 18.89 9.55 38.32
N ALA A 7 17.65 9.50 37.77
CA ALA A 7 17.10 8.28 37.22
C ALA A 7 17.86 7.81 35.96
N LYS A 8 18.22 6.54 35.97
CA LYS A 8 18.81 5.90 34.76
C LYS A 8 17.71 5.35 33.86
N PHE A 9 17.72 5.75 32.60
CA PHE A 9 16.80 5.29 31.62
C PHE A 9 17.44 4.18 30.79
N LEU A 10 16.73 3.05 30.67
CA LEU A 10 17.06 1.94 29.77
C LEU A 10 16.04 1.93 28.65
N ILE A 11 16.51 1.79 27.41
CA ILE A 11 15.64 1.71 26.25
C ILE A 11 15.38 0.23 25.96
N ASN A 12 14.15 -0.23 26.22
CA ASN A 12 13.73 -1.59 25.92
C ASN A 12 13.37 -1.78 24.44
N ASP A 13 12.77 -0.78 23.82
CA ASP A 13 12.49 -0.71 22.38
C ASP A 13 12.72 0.70 21.85
N GLY A 14 13.10 0.82 20.58
CA GLY A 14 13.31 2.10 19.92
C GLY A 14 14.77 2.59 19.88
N GLN A 15 15.76 1.74 20.13
CA GLN A 15 17.18 2.09 20.04
C GLN A 15 17.56 2.63 18.66
N HIS A 16 17.09 1.99 17.59
CA HIS A 16 17.32 2.44 16.22
C HIS A 16 16.62 3.78 15.94
N ARG A 17 15.38 3.95 16.42
CA ARG A 17 14.66 5.24 16.32
C ARG A 17 15.39 6.36 17.02
N LYS A 18 15.92 6.11 18.23
CA LYS A 18 16.76 7.09 18.95
C LYS A 18 17.95 7.51 18.10
N SER A 19 18.70 6.55 17.55
CA SER A 19 19.89 6.85 16.73
C SER A 19 19.52 7.67 15.51
N SER A 20 18.46 7.29 14.78
CA SER A 20 17.99 8.02 13.61
C SER A 20 17.50 9.44 13.95
N ILE A 21 16.80 9.61 15.07
CA ILE A 21 16.37 10.94 15.54
C ILE A 21 17.58 11.82 15.88
N MET A 22 18.57 11.28 16.57
CA MET A 22 19.78 12.02 16.89
C MET A 22 20.56 12.44 15.65
N GLU A 23 20.63 11.58 14.65
CA GLU A 23 21.27 11.87 13.38
C GLU A 23 20.50 12.96 12.62
N ALA A 24 19.17 12.83 12.51
CA ALA A 24 18.31 13.82 11.88
C ALA A 24 18.38 15.19 12.57
N MET A 25 18.39 15.24 13.90
CA MET A 25 18.57 16.48 14.65
C MET A 25 19.96 17.10 14.47
N HIS A 26 20.96 16.31 14.13
CA HIS A 26 22.29 16.82 13.80
C HIS A 26 22.29 17.50 12.42
N GLU A 27 21.52 16.99 11.48
CA GLU A 27 21.34 17.56 10.14
C GLU A 27 20.39 18.78 10.16
N ASP A 28 19.28 18.67 10.91
CA ASP A 28 18.28 19.72 11.07
C ASP A 28 17.93 19.93 12.55
N PRO A 29 18.58 20.89 13.24
CA PRO A 29 18.32 21.18 14.65
C PRO A 29 16.87 21.61 14.97
N SER A 30 16.09 22.08 13.99
CA SER A 30 14.70 22.48 14.19
C SER A 30 13.81 21.32 14.61
N LEU A 31 14.19 20.08 14.27
CA LEU A 31 13.50 18.86 14.70
C LEU A 31 13.52 18.65 16.21
N GLY A 32 14.39 19.36 16.95
CA GLY A 32 14.42 19.34 18.41
C GLY A 32 13.16 19.90 19.08
N GLU A 33 12.37 20.69 18.37
CA GLU A 33 11.09 21.22 18.84
C GLU A 33 9.92 20.25 18.62
N GLU A 34 10.14 19.15 17.89
CA GLU A 34 9.12 18.14 17.63
C GLU A 34 8.88 17.25 18.85
N THR A 35 7.64 16.78 19.00
CA THR A 35 7.22 15.95 20.13
C THR A 35 7.10 14.49 19.72
N ILE A 36 7.69 13.60 20.51
CA ILE A 36 7.56 12.15 20.33
C ILE A 36 6.89 11.52 21.57
N PRO A 37 5.97 10.56 21.39
CA PRO A 37 5.38 9.84 22.51
C PRO A 37 6.37 8.82 23.08
N ILE A 38 6.56 8.81 24.41
CA ILE A 38 7.40 7.85 25.11
C ILE A 38 6.57 7.20 26.23
N VAL A 39 6.69 5.87 26.35
CA VAL A 39 6.08 5.11 27.42
C VAL A 39 7.16 4.70 28.42
N PHE A 40 7.00 5.09 29.67
CA PHE A 40 7.92 4.74 30.76
C PHE A 40 7.38 3.57 31.58
N PHE A 41 8.24 2.62 31.87
CA PHE A 41 7.96 1.52 32.78
C PHE A 41 8.91 1.58 33.97
N ALA A 42 8.40 1.35 35.20
CA ALA A 42 9.27 1.15 36.34
C ALA A 42 10.09 -0.13 36.16
N ASP A 43 11.42 -0.02 36.27
CA ASP A 43 12.30 -1.18 36.20
C ASP A 43 12.11 -2.08 37.45
N LYS A 44 11.74 -3.34 37.20
CA LYS A 44 11.62 -4.39 38.20
C LYS A 44 12.62 -5.52 37.98
N GLY A 45 13.72 -5.21 37.28
CA GLY A 45 14.80 -6.11 36.99
C GLY A 45 14.78 -6.69 35.56
N LEU A 46 15.93 -7.29 35.17
CA LEU A 46 16.22 -7.72 33.79
C LEU A 46 15.15 -8.63 33.22
N ALA A 47 14.65 -9.59 33.98
CA ALA A 47 13.61 -10.52 33.52
C ALA A 47 12.33 -9.79 33.10
N ARG A 48 11.93 -8.75 33.82
CA ARG A 48 10.76 -7.94 33.50
C ARG A 48 11.00 -7.10 32.24
N SER A 49 12.17 -6.50 32.10
CA SER A 49 12.54 -5.73 30.91
C SER A 49 12.60 -6.60 29.65
N GLN A 50 13.15 -7.80 29.76
CA GLN A 50 13.15 -8.79 28.68
C GLN A 50 11.73 -9.26 28.31
N GLN A 51 10.86 -9.44 29.30
CA GLN A 51 9.48 -9.80 29.04
C GLN A 51 8.74 -8.66 28.31
N ILE A 52 8.87 -7.41 28.76
CA ILE A 52 8.29 -6.26 28.09
C ILE A 52 8.78 -6.15 26.65
N PHE A 53 10.08 -6.29 26.40
CA PHE A 53 10.65 -6.30 25.06
C PHE A 53 10.03 -7.40 24.18
N THR A 54 9.92 -8.61 24.74
CA THR A 54 9.31 -9.74 24.03
C THR A 54 7.83 -9.50 23.72
N ASP A 55 7.07 -8.98 24.66
CA ASP A 55 5.64 -8.70 24.52
C ASP A 55 5.39 -7.62 23.47
N LEU A 56 6.19 -6.53 23.48
CA LEU A 56 6.11 -5.47 22.49
C LEU A 56 6.40 -5.98 21.08
N ASN A 57 7.44 -6.81 20.92
CA ASN A 57 7.81 -7.32 19.61
C ASN A 57 6.89 -8.45 19.12
N LYS A 58 6.49 -9.36 20.02
CA LYS A 58 5.63 -10.51 19.67
C LYS A 58 4.18 -10.10 19.36
N ASN A 59 3.69 -9.08 20.05
CA ASN A 59 2.33 -8.58 19.92
C ASN A 59 2.25 -7.32 19.03
N ALA A 60 3.35 -6.90 18.41
CA ALA A 60 3.34 -5.84 17.42
C ALA A 60 2.48 -6.29 16.23
N ILE A 61 1.27 -5.76 16.13
CA ILE A 61 0.42 -5.95 14.97
C ILE A 61 1.08 -5.15 13.84
N LYS A 62 1.64 -5.85 12.86
CA LYS A 62 2.08 -5.16 11.64
C LYS A 62 0.87 -4.51 11.00
N THR A 63 0.93 -3.21 10.83
CA THR A 63 -0.01 -2.50 9.97
C THR A 63 -0.01 -3.17 8.61
N SER A 64 -1.18 -3.39 8.01
CA SER A 64 -1.25 -3.92 6.66
C SER A 64 -0.53 -2.98 5.68
N ASN A 65 0.00 -3.53 4.60
CA ASN A 65 0.62 -2.70 3.57
C ASN A 65 -0.41 -1.74 2.98
N SER A 66 -1.64 -2.20 2.77
CA SER A 66 -2.76 -1.37 2.29
C SER A 66 -3.02 -0.15 3.19
N ILE A 67 -3.00 -0.31 4.52
CA ILE A 67 -3.10 0.83 5.45
C ILE A 67 -1.88 1.76 5.32
N SER A 68 -0.68 1.20 5.22
CA SER A 68 0.52 2.01 5.03
C SER A 68 0.42 2.86 3.76
N GLU A 69 0.02 2.25 2.66
CA GLU A 69 -0.18 2.92 1.38
C GLU A 69 -1.35 3.92 1.41
N LEU A 70 -2.38 3.64 2.21
CA LEU A 70 -3.53 4.53 2.38
C LEU A 70 -3.14 5.87 3.03
N TYR A 71 -2.19 5.86 3.95
CA TYR A 71 -1.83 7.04 4.74
C TYR A 71 -0.45 7.62 4.42
N ASP A 72 0.41 6.90 3.67
CA ASP A 72 1.71 7.43 3.30
C ASP A 72 1.59 8.53 2.25
N SER A 73 1.85 9.77 2.65
CA SER A 73 1.86 10.94 1.78
C SER A 73 3.23 11.22 1.16
N ARG A 74 4.29 10.51 1.58
CA ARG A 74 5.66 10.71 1.10
C ARG A 74 5.98 9.76 -0.06
N ASP A 75 5.33 8.60 -0.11
CA ASP A 75 5.48 7.67 -1.24
C ASP A 75 4.62 8.12 -2.42
N GLU A 76 5.28 8.65 -3.46
CA GLU A 76 4.63 9.12 -4.69
C GLU A 76 3.78 8.02 -5.34
N ILE A 77 4.24 6.76 -5.30
CA ILE A 77 3.48 5.64 -5.89
C ILE A 77 2.21 5.36 -5.07
N ALA A 78 2.27 5.48 -3.74
CA ALA A 78 1.10 5.34 -2.90
C ALA A 78 0.07 6.45 -3.20
N VAL A 79 0.52 7.70 -3.34
CA VAL A 79 -0.35 8.83 -3.73
C VAL A 79 -1.00 8.58 -5.08
N LEU A 80 -0.21 8.22 -6.11
CA LEU A 80 -0.72 7.91 -7.44
C LEU A 80 -1.72 6.74 -7.43
N THR A 81 -1.43 5.71 -6.64
CA THR A 81 -2.31 4.54 -6.53
C THR A 81 -3.65 4.91 -5.93
N ARG A 82 -3.66 5.70 -4.86
CA ARG A 82 -4.90 6.20 -4.26
C ARG A 82 -5.72 7.01 -5.28
N ASN A 83 -5.07 7.95 -5.96
CA ASN A 83 -5.74 8.77 -6.96
C ASN A 83 -6.39 7.92 -8.06
N VAL A 84 -5.68 6.92 -8.58
CA VAL A 84 -6.20 6.00 -9.59
C VAL A 84 -7.38 5.19 -9.06
N VAL A 85 -7.22 4.56 -7.89
CA VAL A 85 -8.27 3.68 -7.32
C VAL A 85 -9.52 4.48 -7.00
N TRP A 86 -9.41 5.66 -6.44
CA TRP A 86 -10.60 6.46 -6.06
C TRP A 86 -11.30 7.13 -7.25
N ASN A 87 -10.59 7.46 -8.30
CA ASN A 87 -11.18 8.13 -9.46
C ASN A 87 -11.71 7.18 -10.55
N ILE A 88 -11.48 5.88 -10.43
CA ILE A 88 -12.06 4.87 -11.32
C ILE A 88 -13.14 4.11 -10.52
N GLU A 89 -14.41 4.39 -10.80
CA GLU A 89 -15.56 3.89 -10.04
C GLU A 89 -15.52 2.38 -9.77
N PHE A 90 -15.17 1.57 -10.78
CA PHE A 90 -15.04 0.13 -10.61
C PHE A 90 -13.97 -0.25 -9.58
N LEU A 91 -12.82 0.41 -9.62
CA LEU A 91 -11.74 0.13 -8.69
C LEU A 91 -12.09 0.61 -7.28
N ASP A 92 -12.73 1.77 -7.15
CA ASP A 92 -13.15 2.31 -5.85
C ASP A 92 -14.17 1.39 -5.17
N ASN A 93 -15.15 0.88 -5.92
CA ASN A 93 -16.22 0.03 -5.42
C ASN A 93 -15.76 -1.37 -5.00
N TYR A 94 -14.67 -1.88 -5.59
CA TYR A 94 -14.26 -3.26 -5.40
C TYR A 94 -12.88 -3.45 -4.78
N THR A 95 -12.23 -2.38 -4.31
CA THR A 95 -10.91 -2.44 -3.65
C THR A 95 -11.03 -2.26 -2.14
N ASP A 96 -10.51 -3.23 -1.37
CA ASP A 96 -10.30 -3.09 0.06
C ASP A 96 -9.07 -2.21 0.31
N LYS A 97 -9.28 -1.12 1.05
CA LYS A 97 -8.27 -0.07 1.27
C LYS A 97 -7.45 -0.31 2.54
N GLU A 98 -7.86 -1.26 3.37
CA GLU A 98 -7.25 -1.48 4.69
C GLU A 98 -6.61 -2.86 4.84
N ARG A 99 -7.08 -3.86 4.12
CA ARG A 99 -6.63 -5.24 4.24
C ARG A 99 -5.72 -5.66 3.10
N ASP A 100 -4.71 -6.46 3.42
CA ASP A 100 -3.83 -7.07 2.40
C ASP A 100 -4.38 -8.38 1.86
N ASN A 101 -5.27 -9.03 2.61
CA ASN A 101 -5.87 -10.31 2.23
C ASN A 101 -7.39 -10.22 2.34
N LEU A 102 -8.06 -10.63 1.29
CA LEU A 102 -9.51 -10.70 1.26
C LEU A 102 -9.99 -12.02 1.85
N GLY A 103 -10.87 -11.95 2.84
CA GLY A 103 -11.56 -13.13 3.35
C GLY A 103 -12.47 -13.76 2.29
N LYS A 104 -12.85 -15.02 2.52
CA LYS A 104 -13.73 -15.76 1.60
C LYS A 104 -15.04 -15.02 1.27
N PHE A 105 -15.59 -14.29 2.22
CA PHE A 105 -16.85 -13.57 2.10
C PHE A 105 -16.67 -12.06 1.90
N SER A 106 -15.48 -11.62 1.51
CA SER A 106 -15.24 -10.19 1.25
C SER A 106 -16.14 -9.70 0.12
N SER A 107 -16.67 -8.49 0.28
CA SER A 107 -17.38 -7.77 -0.78
C SER A 107 -16.43 -7.18 -1.82
N ASN A 108 -15.14 -7.11 -1.52
CA ASN A 108 -14.11 -6.57 -2.39
C ASN A 108 -13.46 -7.67 -3.24
N LEU A 109 -12.91 -7.28 -4.37
CA LEU A 109 -12.22 -8.15 -5.34
C LEU A 109 -10.70 -7.96 -5.29
N PHE A 110 -10.25 -6.79 -4.87
CA PHE A 110 -8.86 -6.37 -4.85
C PHE A 110 -8.48 -5.78 -3.50
N THR A 111 -7.18 -5.61 -3.27
CA THR A 111 -6.64 -4.81 -2.18
C THR A 111 -5.85 -3.63 -2.72
N LEU A 112 -5.74 -2.55 -1.96
CA LEU A 112 -4.98 -1.37 -2.36
C LEU A 112 -3.51 -1.73 -2.65
N ASN A 113 -2.92 -2.59 -1.82
CA ASN A 113 -1.57 -3.09 -2.02
C ASN A 113 -1.38 -3.81 -3.37
N THR A 114 -2.39 -4.53 -3.87
CA THR A 114 -2.33 -5.17 -5.19
C THR A 114 -2.10 -4.13 -6.30
N PHE A 115 -2.83 -3.02 -6.27
CA PHE A 115 -2.67 -1.94 -7.24
C PHE A 115 -1.38 -1.14 -7.01
N TYR A 116 -0.95 -0.96 -5.77
CA TYR A 116 0.33 -0.32 -5.46
C TYR A 116 1.50 -1.09 -6.10
N ILE A 117 1.56 -2.41 -5.93
CA ILE A 117 2.60 -3.25 -6.53
C ILE A 117 2.55 -3.17 -8.06
N ALA A 118 1.35 -3.22 -8.64
CA ALA A 118 1.18 -3.10 -10.09
C ALA A 118 1.62 -1.72 -10.61
N ASN A 119 1.22 -0.64 -9.96
CA ASN A 119 1.60 0.73 -10.34
C ASN A 119 3.08 0.98 -10.17
N LYS A 120 3.68 0.47 -9.10
CA LYS A 120 5.13 0.50 -8.90
C LYS A 120 5.88 -0.21 -10.04
N THR A 121 5.32 -1.33 -10.52
CA THR A 121 5.86 -2.04 -11.68
C THR A 121 5.70 -1.21 -12.96
N ILE A 122 4.55 -0.58 -13.18
CA ILE A 122 4.26 0.26 -14.35
C ILE A 122 5.25 1.43 -14.42
N VAL A 123 5.34 2.20 -13.36
CA VAL A 123 6.11 3.44 -13.33
C VAL A 123 7.61 3.18 -13.21
N GLY A 124 8.01 2.09 -12.54
CA GLY A 124 9.42 1.75 -12.32
C GLY A 124 10.08 2.65 -11.27
N ARG A 125 11.38 2.87 -11.43
CA ARG A 125 12.20 3.57 -10.42
C ARG A 125 12.05 5.10 -10.42
N LYS A 126 11.59 5.67 -11.50
CA LYS A 126 11.45 7.14 -11.65
C LYS A 126 10.05 7.48 -12.10
N VAL A 127 9.33 8.17 -11.23
CA VAL A 127 8.03 8.74 -11.56
C VAL A 127 8.24 9.89 -12.55
N LYS A 128 7.56 9.83 -13.70
CA LYS A 128 7.54 10.92 -14.68
C LYS A 128 6.36 11.83 -14.39
N GLU A 129 6.42 13.08 -14.82
CA GLU A 129 5.34 14.06 -14.63
C GLU A 129 3.97 13.59 -15.13
N ASN A 130 3.95 12.78 -16.19
CA ASN A 130 2.72 12.26 -16.77
C ASN A 130 2.28 10.90 -16.20
N ALA A 131 2.88 10.44 -15.09
CA ALA A 131 2.59 9.11 -14.54
C ALA A 131 1.14 8.95 -14.12
N GLU A 132 0.57 9.95 -13.45
CA GLU A 132 -0.84 9.91 -13.00
C GLU A 132 -1.80 9.81 -14.19
N GLN A 133 -1.63 10.68 -15.17
CA GLN A 133 -2.46 10.65 -16.38
C GLN A 133 -2.36 9.30 -17.08
N PHE A 134 -1.14 8.77 -17.23
CA PHE A 134 -0.94 7.47 -17.86
C PHE A 134 -1.63 6.35 -17.08
N LEU A 135 -1.48 6.30 -15.76
CA LEU A 135 -2.10 5.28 -14.92
C LEU A 135 -3.63 5.35 -14.99
N MET A 136 -4.20 6.55 -14.98
CA MET A 136 -5.63 6.76 -15.15
C MET A 136 -6.12 6.23 -16.49
N GLU A 137 -5.47 6.59 -17.58
CA GLU A 137 -5.84 6.13 -18.93
C GLU A 137 -5.68 4.60 -19.06
N TYR A 138 -4.59 4.06 -18.51
CA TYR A 138 -4.30 2.63 -18.55
C TYR A 138 -5.35 1.81 -17.82
N TRP A 139 -5.58 2.09 -16.53
CA TRP A 139 -6.54 1.32 -15.73
C TRP A 139 -7.99 1.52 -16.20
N THR A 140 -8.34 2.71 -16.68
CA THR A 140 -9.64 2.93 -17.33
C THR A 140 -9.81 2.04 -18.57
N ALA A 141 -8.77 1.90 -19.39
CA ALA A 141 -8.79 1.01 -20.53
C ALA A 141 -8.88 -0.46 -20.10
N VAL A 142 -8.15 -0.88 -19.07
CA VAL A 142 -8.24 -2.25 -18.52
C VAL A 142 -9.65 -2.52 -18.02
N VAL A 143 -10.23 -1.64 -17.20
CA VAL A 143 -11.61 -1.81 -16.71
C VAL A 143 -12.59 -1.92 -17.85
N LYS A 144 -12.44 -1.09 -18.88
CA LYS A 144 -13.34 -1.07 -20.05
C LYS A 144 -13.29 -2.36 -20.86
N HIS A 145 -12.13 -2.99 -20.99
CA HIS A 145 -11.90 -4.11 -21.89
C HIS A 145 -11.73 -5.46 -21.18
N MET A 146 -11.75 -5.51 -19.83
CA MET A 146 -11.76 -6.78 -19.11
C MET A 146 -13.20 -7.33 -19.06
N VAL A 147 -13.50 -8.29 -19.92
CA VAL A 147 -14.86 -8.82 -20.13
C VAL A 147 -15.57 -9.13 -18.82
N GLN A 148 -14.93 -9.91 -17.93
CA GLN A 148 -15.53 -10.33 -16.67
C GLN A 148 -15.81 -9.16 -15.71
N TRP A 149 -15.04 -8.07 -15.80
CA TRP A 149 -15.30 -6.88 -15.00
C TRP A 149 -16.51 -6.10 -15.56
N GLN A 150 -16.70 -6.11 -16.88
CA GLN A 150 -17.89 -5.54 -17.52
C GLN A 150 -19.14 -6.36 -17.21
N GLU A 151 -19.06 -7.69 -17.29
CA GLU A 151 -20.16 -8.60 -16.92
C GLU A 151 -20.60 -8.37 -15.47
N LEU A 152 -19.65 -8.15 -14.54
CA LEU A 152 -19.97 -7.80 -13.16
C LEU A 152 -20.67 -6.44 -13.04
N GLN A 153 -20.20 -5.41 -13.78
CA GLN A 153 -20.84 -4.10 -13.78
C GLN A 153 -22.28 -4.15 -14.33
N HIS A 154 -22.50 -4.99 -15.34
CA HIS A 154 -23.82 -5.22 -15.93
C HIS A 154 -24.67 -6.21 -15.12
N LYS A 155 -24.16 -6.73 -13.99
CA LYS A 155 -24.82 -7.73 -13.13
C LYS A 155 -25.13 -9.06 -13.84
N GLU A 156 -24.37 -9.39 -14.86
CA GLU A 156 -24.47 -10.67 -15.60
C GLU A 156 -23.82 -11.80 -14.82
N ILE A 157 -22.76 -11.49 -14.05
CA ILE A 157 -22.14 -12.40 -13.08
C ILE A 157 -22.09 -11.79 -11.70
N THR A 158 -21.95 -12.61 -10.67
CA THR A 158 -21.78 -12.15 -9.28
C THR A 158 -20.31 -12.01 -8.90
N LYS A 159 -20.03 -11.29 -7.83
CA LYS A 159 -18.67 -11.21 -7.25
C LYS A 159 -18.14 -12.57 -6.83
N VAL A 160 -19.02 -13.45 -6.36
CA VAL A 160 -18.65 -14.81 -5.96
C VAL A 160 -18.23 -15.60 -7.19
N ASP A 161 -19.02 -15.56 -8.25
CA ASP A 161 -18.69 -16.22 -9.53
C ASP A 161 -17.35 -15.74 -10.06
N LEU A 162 -17.13 -14.40 -10.04
CA LEU A 162 -15.90 -13.81 -10.54
C LEU A 162 -14.67 -14.24 -9.74
N ARG A 163 -14.82 -14.43 -8.43
CA ARG A 163 -13.71 -14.87 -7.56
C ARG A 163 -13.43 -16.36 -7.62
N GLU A 164 -14.48 -17.18 -7.80
CA GLU A 164 -14.35 -18.64 -7.74
C GLU A 164 -14.06 -19.26 -9.10
N ASN A 165 -14.61 -18.68 -10.16
CA ASN A 165 -14.58 -19.28 -11.48
C ASN A 165 -13.63 -18.61 -12.48
N TYR A 166 -13.12 -17.41 -12.15
CA TYR A 166 -12.27 -16.63 -13.05
C TYR A 166 -10.97 -16.19 -12.40
N ILE A 167 -9.94 -16.04 -13.19
CA ILE A 167 -8.63 -15.55 -12.74
C ILE A 167 -8.53 -14.01 -12.77
N ALA A 168 -9.49 -13.33 -13.37
CA ALA A 168 -9.44 -11.89 -13.67
C ALA A 168 -9.29 -10.98 -12.43
N THR A 169 -9.56 -11.49 -11.23
CA THR A 169 -9.38 -10.75 -9.96
C THR A 169 -8.18 -11.24 -9.14
N GLN A 170 -7.45 -12.22 -9.63
CA GLN A 170 -6.29 -12.72 -8.90
C GLN A 170 -5.11 -11.74 -8.98
N ASN A 171 -4.37 -11.61 -7.89
CA ASN A 171 -3.19 -10.74 -7.79
C ASN A 171 -2.19 -10.98 -8.93
N ILE A 172 -2.01 -12.23 -9.35
CA ILE A 172 -1.10 -12.58 -10.44
C ILE A 172 -1.50 -11.90 -11.75
N VAL A 173 -2.80 -11.80 -12.04
CA VAL A 173 -3.32 -11.13 -13.25
C VAL A 173 -3.09 -9.63 -13.15
N ILE A 174 -3.38 -9.02 -12.01
CA ILE A 174 -3.13 -7.58 -11.81
C ILE A 174 -1.64 -7.25 -11.93
N GLN A 175 -0.76 -8.11 -11.42
CA GLN A 175 0.69 -7.94 -11.60
C GLN A 175 1.13 -8.15 -13.06
N ALA A 176 0.52 -9.08 -13.79
CA ALA A 176 0.77 -9.25 -15.22
C ALA A 176 0.35 -8.01 -16.02
N LEU A 177 -0.83 -7.45 -15.71
CA LEU A 177 -1.28 -6.17 -16.24
C LEU A 177 -0.30 -5.04 -15.88
N GLY A 178 0.27 -5.04 -14.66
CA GLY A 178 1.33 -4.11 -14.29
C GLY A 178 2.55 -4.17 -15.21
N ARG A 179 2.98 -5.37 -15.60
CA ARG A 179 4.10 -5.55 -16.56
C ARG A 179 3.74 -5.07 -17.97
N ILE A 180 2.53 -5.36 -18.43
CA ILE A 180 2.01 -4.86 -19.70
C ILE A 180 1.94 -3.34 -19.69
N GLY A 181 1.45 -2.74 -18.60
CA GLY A 181 1.42 -1.30 -18.43
C GLY A 181 2.81 -0.67 -18.47
N ASN A 182 3.82 -1.30 -17.87
CA ASN A 182 5.21 -0.84 -17.95
C ASN A 182 5.73 -0.81 -19.39
N TYR A 183 5.39 -1.81 -20.19
CA TYR A 183 5.76 -1.80 -21.62
C TYR A 183 5.21 -0.56 -22.32
N PHE A 184 3.93 -0.21 -22.12
CA PHE A 184 3.35 1.00 -22.74
C PHE A 184 3.90 2.29 -22.15
N TYR A 185 4.15 2.33 -20.84
CA TYR A 185 4.72 3.50 -20.18
C TYR A 185 6.13 3.81 -20.66
N THR A 186 6.90 2.79 -20.97
CA THR A 186 8.27 2.93 -21.49
C THR A 186 8.31 3.10 -23.01
N ASN A 187 7.26 2.69 -23.74
CA ASN A 187 7.16 2.77 -25.20
C ASN A 187 5.93 3.60 -25.63
N PRO A 188 5.96 4.94 -25.47
CA PRO A 188 4.79 5.81 -25.69
C PRO A 188 4.29 5.84 -27.14
N LYS A 189 5.10 5.36 -28.09
CA LYS A 189 4.68 5.22 -29.51
C LYS A 189 3.78 3.99 -29.75
N SER A 190 3.69 3.08 -28.79
CA SER A 190 2.85 1.89 -28.93
C SER A 190 1.37 2.25 -28.76
N ASN A 191 0.52 1.66 -29.57
CA ASN A 191 -0.93 1.91 -29.50
C ASN A 191 -1.57 1.12 -28.35
N MET A 192 -1.47 1.65 -27.14
CA MET A 192 -2.04 1.05 -25.93
C MET A 192 -3.53 0.76 -26.08
N LYS A 193 -4.31 1.72 -26.56
CA LYS A 193 -5.77 1.61 -26.70
C LYS A 193 -6.18 0.46 -27.61
N GLU A 194 -5.46 0.27 -28.70
CA GLU A 194 -5.74 -0.84 -29.62
C GLU A 194 -5.35 -2.20 -29.03
N CYS A 195 -4.22 -2.23 -28.30
CA CYS A 195 -3.81 -3.47 -27.65
C CYS A 195 -4.75 -3.89 -26.51
N MET A 196 -5.31 -2.92 -25.76
CA MET A 196 -6.25 -3.22 -24.67
C MET A 196 -7.56 -3.84 -25.17
N LYS A 197 -8.00 -3.55 -26.39
CA LYS A 197 -9.17 -4.22 -26.99
C LYS A 197 -9.02 -5.74 -27.10
N LYS A 198 -7.79 -6.27 -27.07
CA LYS A 198 -7.56 -7.72 -27.07
C LYS A 198 -7.94 -8.38 -25.74
N LEU A 199 -8.26 -7.61 -24.71
CA LEU A 199 -8.84 -8.15 -23.47
C LEU A 199 -10.33 -8.44 -23.60
N ASP A 200 -10.98 -7.99 -24.69
CA ASP A 200 -12.38 -8.28 -24.98
C ASP A 200 -12.60 -9.78 -25.41
N GLY A 201 -11.56 -10.57 -25.61
CA GLY A 201 -11.62 -11.99 -25.96
C GLY A 201 -10.94 -12.32 -27.26
#